data_400d05a0f6d8b0d7bc39ce077d95eb3b
#
_entry.id   400d05a0f6d8b0d7bc39ce077d95eb3b
#
_cell.length_a   1.000
_cell.length_b   1.000
_cell.length_c   1.000
_cell.angle_alpha   90.00
_cell.angle_beta   90.00
_cell.angle_gamma   90.00
#
_symmetry.space_group_name_H-M   'P 1'
#
loop_
_entity.id
_entity.type
_entity.pdbx_description
1 polymer ?
#
loop_
_entity_poly.entity_id
_entity_poly.type
_entity_poly.pdbx_seq_one_letter_code
_entity_poly.pdbx_strand_id
1 'polypeptide(L)'
;MRREHGRKATLRTALPIAAGAAVLGFGGLYVTGLIVTGDAVADGTTVRGVDIGGMSRTEAKTALDHRLGPAAAAPMELKIGDHVEKAAPAAFGLSVDTAATAARATDTGSDPVTVIGRLFAPERDREVEPVIRVDAPAGTAAADRLAADRRQEARSGAITFEDGAAKVTAPVTGVTVHAGQAADAVRAAYLRPGSGPVALPVKRTAPAVGPEETARAMKEFAEPAMSGPVTLTLAGKPVTITPAVLGKHLTVKDDGHGRLVPHLDAQGLLDDPAVARQVAEAAPAPRNATLRTDAANRVVVADAGRPGLKVTAKALGDAVMPLLTRSGAARGAELAAPAVQPRLTGAEAERLGIKEQVSSFTVNFPAAPYRTTNIGRAVDLINGSLVMPGDTWSFNKTVGERTKENGFVDGIMINDGQFTKSPGGGVSAVATTMYNALFFAGVKPLEHGAHSFYIERYPEGREATVAWGTLDLRWKNDSGHAIYIRARSTDTSVTISFLGTKKYDEIRATHGPRTNPVPPGKRTGAGPTCEVQTPLEGFDVSVGRVFVKGGQEVKKETFRTHYTPRDEVTCDAEGPAASAAPKPAAPATPAPSQASAALPAGHARA
;
A
#
# COMPACT_ATOMS: atom_id res chain seq x y z
N MET A 1 81.37 -34.83 78.47
CA MET A 1 81.97 -35.09 79.81
C MET A 1 80.88 -35.21 80.84
N ARG A 2 80.81 -36.34 81.43
CA ARG A 2 80.30 -36.66 82.79
C ARG A 2 78.87 -36.26 83.13
N ARG A 3 77.89 -37.25 83.23
CA ARG A 3 77.74 -38.14 84.46
C ARG A 3 77.23 -37.34 85.67
N GLU A 4 76.22 -37.67 86.39
CA GLU A 4 75.67 -38.96 86.86
C GLU A 4 74.43 -38.71 87.73
N HIS A 5 73.51 -39.65 87.65
CA HIS A 5 72.90 -40.40 88.79
C HIS A 5 72.17 -39.56 89.84
N GLY A 6 70.95 -39.79 90.16
CA GLY A 6 70.25 -41.01 90.52
C GLY A 6 69.19 -40.73 91.57
N ARG A 7 68.24 -41.43 91.58
CA ARG A 7 67.61 -42.35 92.54
C ARG A 7 66.09 -42.25 92.60
N LYS A 8 65.55 -43.38 92.38
CA LYS A 8 64.17 -43.77 92.61
C LYS A 8 63.77 -43.67 94.07
N ALA A 9 62.51 -43.21 94.33
CA ALA A 9 61.75 -43.68 95.48
C ALA A 9 60.28 -43.77 95.11
N THR A 10 59.77 -44.95 95.17
CA THR A 10 58.40 -45.41 95.02
C THR A 10 57.47 -44.82 96.10
N LEU A 11 56.33 -44.32 95.71
CA LEU A 11 55.13 -44.38 96.55
C LEU A 11 53.92 -44.79 95.71
N ARG A 12 53.59 -46.04 95.84
CA ARG A 12 52.36 -46.67 95.38
C ARG A 12 51.27 -46.42 96.43
N THR A 13 49.99 -46.32 95.92
CA THR A 13 48.71 -46.47 96.61
C THR A 13 48.15 -45.22 97.30
N ALA A 14 47.36 -44.42 96.45
CA ALA A 14 46.11 -43.69 96.88
C ALA A 14 45.34 -43.10 95.71
N LEU A 15 45.16 -43.83 94.58
CA LEU A 15 44.45 -43.25 93.43
C LEU A 15 43.31 -44.11 92.77
N PRO A 16 42.51 -44.87 93.48
CA PRO A 16 41.27 -45.32 92.80
C PRO A 16 39.96 -44.79 93.39
N ILE A 17 39.94 -44.06 94.55
CA ILE A 17 38.70 -43.65 95.18
C ILE A 17 38.29 -42.26 94.70
N ALA A 18 39.16 -41.35 94.38
CA ALA A 18 38.85 -40.00 93.84
C ALA A 18 38.35 -40.03 92.40
N ALA A 19 38.80 -40.97 91.55
CA ALA A 19 38.36 -41.13 90.16
C ALA A 19 36.90 -41.67 90.05
N GLY A 20 36.54 -42.59 90.97
CA GLY A 20 35.17 -43.14 90.98
C GLY A 20 34.08 -42.10 91.43
N ALA A 21 34.41 -41.26 92.41
CA ALA A 21 33.49 -40.21 92.86
C ALA A 21 33.32 -39.06 91.81
N ALA A 22 34.40 -38.74 91.08
CA ALA A 22 34.35 -37.78 90.02
C ALA A 22 33.53 -38.31 88.81
N VAL A 23 33.66 -39.56 88.42
CA VAL A 23 32.92 -40.20 87.36
C VAL A 23 31.43 -40.33 87.70
N LEU A 24 31.06 -40.66 88.97
CA LEU A 24 29.66 -40.68 89.43
C LEU A 24 29.09 -39.28 89.57
N GLY A 25 29.84 -38.31 90.01
CA GLY A 25 29.44 -36.93 90.13
C GLY A 25 29.19 -36.26 88.71
N PHE A 26 30.16 -36.46 87.79
CA PHE A 26 30.02 -35.98 86.40
C PHE A 26 28.96 -36.74 85.62
N GLY A 27 28.86 -38.08 85.80
CA GLY A 27 27.82 -38.89 85.19
C GLY A 27 26.42 -38.55 85.70
N GLY A 28 26.30 -38.29 87.03
CA GLY A 28 25.03 -37.82 87.63
C GLY A 28 24.61 -36.46 87.15
N LEU A 29 25.53 -35.50 87.10
CA LEU A 29 25.29 -34.16 86.58
C LEU A 29 24.92 -34.17 85.07
N TYR A 30 25.56 -35.04 84.30
CA TYR A 30 25.27 -35.24 82.89
C TYR A 30 23.85 -35.81 82.67
N VAL A 31 23.47 -36.89 83.40
CA VAL A 31 22.14 -37.47 83.34
C VAL A 31 21.08 -36.52 83.87
N THR A 32 21.36 -35.80 84.96
CA THR A 32 20.44 -34.73 85.43
C THR A 32 20.32 -33.59 84.44
N GLY A 33 21.46 -33.21 83.84
CA GLY A 33 21.44 -32.21 82.76
C GLY A 33 20.60 -32.66 81.54
N LEU A 34 20.74 -33.91 81.13
CA LEU A 34 19.91 -34.45 80.04
C LEU A 34 18.39 -34.51 80.37
N ILE A 35 18.04 -34.83 81.64
CA ILE A 35 16.67 -34.93 82.11
C ILE A 35 16.05 -33.52 82.27
N VAL A 36 16.78 -32.57 82.78
CA VAL A 36 16.30 -31.22 83.07
C VAL A 36 16.32 -30.34 81.84
N THR A 37 17.27 -30.53 80.90
CA THR A 37 17.44 -29.65 79.74
C THR A 37 17.19 -30.34 78.41
N GLY A 38 16.82 -31.64 78.41
CA GLY A 38 16.80 -32.49 77.23
C GLY A 38 15.87 -32.10 76.07
N ASP A 39 14.77 -31.40 76.34
CA ASP A 39 13.80 -30.95 75.32
C ASP A 39 13.43 -29.48 75.44
N ALA A 40 14.06 -28.74 76.36
CA ALA A 40 13.80 -27.30 76.54
C ALA A 40 14.81 -26.46 75.74
N VAL A 41 14.35 -25.36 75.20
CA VAL A 41 15.17 -24.29 74.62
C VAL A 41 15.95 -23.62 75.75
N ALA A 42 17.23 -23.33 75.54
CA ALA A 42 18.06 -22.63 76.53
C ALA A 42 17.47 -21.25 76.84
N ASP A 43 17.52 -20.89 78.14
CA ASP A 43 17.08 -19.57 78.63
C ASP A 43 17.81 -18.44 77.85
N GLY A 44 17.11 -17.31 77.62
CA GLY A 44 17.63 -16.17 76.86
C GLY A 44 17.70 -16.41 75.34
N THR A 45 17.08 -17.50 74.84
CA THR A 45 17.01 -17.75 73.41
C THR A 45 15.85 -16.99 72.76
N THR A 46 16.19 -16.21 71.76
CA THR A 46 15.20 -15.48 70.93
C THR A 46 15.28 -15.89 69.45
N VAL A 47 14.16 -15.74 68.75
CA VAL A 47 14.06 -15.88 67.30
C VAL A 47 13.42 -14.63 66.76
N ARG A 48 14.18 -13.79 66.08
CA ARG A 48 13.69 -12.49 65.58
C ARG A 48 12.92 -11.68 66.65
N GLY A 49 13.50 -11.60 67.84
CA GLY A 49 12.94 -10.88 68.97
C GLY A 49 11.78 -11.59 69.70
N VAL A 50 11.39 -12.78 69.26
CA VAL A 50 10.43 -13.63 69.96
C VAL A 50 11.20 -14.49 70.97
N ASP A 51 11.00 -14.22 72.27
CA ASP A 51 11.59 -15.04 73.34
C ASP A 51 10.92 -16.40 73.39
N ILE A 52 11.75 -17.46 73.31
CA ILE A 52 11.37 -18.87 73.39
C ILE A 52 12.19 -19.63 74.44
N GLY A 53 13.01 -18.91 75.24
CA GLY A 53 13.82 -19.48 76.30
C GLY A 53 12.98 -20.22 77.35
N GLY A 54 13.48 -21.36 77.83
CA GLY A 54 12.80 -22.21 78.79
C GLY A 54 11.63 -23.02 78.28
N MET A 55 11.21 -22.80 77.03
CA MET A 55 10.06 -23.50 76.45
C MET A 55 10.44 -24.90 75.91
N SER A 56 9.49 -25.82 76.03
CA SER A 56 9.61 -27.10 75.26
C SER A 56 9.54 -26.83 73.78
N ARG A 57 9.98 -27.77 72.96
CA ARG A 57 9.93 -27.68 71.48
C ARG A 57 8.51 -27.34 70.95
N THR A 58 7.49 -27.94 71.60
CA THR A 58 6.07 -27.72 71.20
C THR A 58 5.60 -26.33 71.62
N GLU A 59 5.94 -25.87 72.78
CA GLU A 59 5.60 -24.52 73.25
C GLU A 59 6.32 -23.45 72.43
N ALA A 60 7.64 -23.65 72.19
CA ALA A 60 8.42 -22.78 71.29
C ALA A 60 7.82 -22.68 69.88
N LYS A 61 7.43 -23.82 69.28
CA LYS A 61 6.74 -23.83 68.00
C LYS A 61 5.45 -23.01 68.08
N THR A 62 4.62 -23.24 69.10
CA THR A 62 3.35 -22.52 69.28
C THR A 62 3.55 -21.01 69.48
N ALA A 63 4.56 -20.64 70.26
CA ALA A 63 4.94 -19.23 70.47
C ALA A 63 5.41 -18.56 69.17
N LEU A 64 6.22 -19.30 68.35
CA LEU A 64 6.66 -18.83 67.05
C LEU A 64 5.51 -18.72 66.05
N ASP A 65 4.57 -19.67 66.05
CA ASP A 65 3.36 -19.59 65.19
C ASP A 65 2.54 -18.33 65.50
N HIS A 66 2.33 -18.04 66.79
CA HIS A 66 1.53 -16.91 67.23
C HIS A 66 2.22 -15.54 67.08
N ARG A 67 3.52 -15.46 67.37
CA ARG A 67 4.23 -14.19 67.43
C ARG A 67 5.03 -13.85 66.17
N LEU A 68 5.66 -14.86 65.53
CA LEU A 68 6.43 -14.69 64.30
C LEU A 68 5.57 -14.90 63.03
N GLY A 69 4.53 -15.77 63.09
CA GLY A 69 3.68 -16.11 61.97
C GLY A 69 3.07 -14.88 61.27
N PRO A 70 2.44 -13.96 62.03
CA PRO A 70 1.87 -12.74 61.38
C PRO A 70 2.92 -11.89 60.65
N ALA A 71 4.09 -11.70 61.26
CA ALA A 71 5.21 -10.98 60.63
C ALA A 71 5.78 -11.70 59.41
N ALA A 72 5.82 -13.03 59.46
CA ALA A 72 6.28 -13.89 58.33
C ALA A 72 5.28 -13.88 57.18
N ALA A 73 4.01 -13.66 57.43
CA ALA A 73 2.96 -13.56 56.39
C ALA A 73 2.72 -12.14 55.88
N ALA A 74 3.27 -11.12 56.53
CA ALA A 74 3.07 -9.73 56.17
C ALA A 74 3.54 -9.44 54.72
N PRO A 75 2.74 -8.75 53.92
CA PRO A 75 3.14 -8.40 52.55
C PRO A 75 4.43 -7.59 52.50
N MET A 76 5.34 -7.99 51.64
CA MET A 76 6.58 -7.27 51.34
C MET A 76 6.33 -6.19 50.32
N GLU A 77 6.93 -5.03 50.46
CA GLU A 77 6.92 -3.98 49.46
C GLU A 77 8.04 -4.20 48.45
N LEU A 78 7.67 -4.37 47.18
CA LEU A 78 8.61 -4.63 46.06
C LEU A 78 8.69 -3.36 45.20
N LYS A 79 9.89 -2.82 45.00
CA LYS A 79 10.15 -1.66 44.17
C LYS A 79 10.67 -2.12 42.79
N ILE A 80 9.89 -1.81 41.74
CA ILE A 80 10.17 -2.13 40.34
C ILE A 80 10.30 -0.81 39.58
N GLY A 81 11.53 -0.40 39.30
CA GLY A 81 11.77 0.92 38.75
C GLY A 81 11.24 2.01 39.68
N ASP A 82 10.23 2.73 39.24
CA ASP A 82 9.61 3.82 40.01
C ASP A 82 8.28 3.41 40.70
N HIS A 83 7.84 2.16 40.50
CA HIS A 83 6.63 1.60 41.10
C HIS A 83 6.92 0.78 42.35
N VAL A 84 6.03 0.85 43.34
CA VAL A 84 6.07 0.01 44.54
C VAL A 84 4.76 -0.76 44.60
N GLU A 85 4.88 -2.08 44.80
CA GLU A 85 3.72 -2.96 44.98
C GLU A 85 3.90 -3.89 46.17
N LYS A 86 2.82 -4.43 46.68
CA LYS A 86 2.80 -5.35 47.83
C LYS A 86 2.60 -6.79 47.33
N ALA A 87 3.46 -7.68 47.82
CA ALA A 87 3.36 -9.10 47.51
C ALA A 87 3.48 -9.94 48.76
N ALA A 88 2.62 -10.93 48.93
CA ALA A 88 2.70 -11.88 50.03
C ALA A 88 3.93 -12.78 49.88
N PRO A 89 4.74 -13.01 50.91
CA PRO A 89 5.88 -13.92 50.87
C PRO A 89 5.52 -15.33 50.37
N ALA A 90 4.34 -15.83 50.76
CA ALA A 90 3.82 -17.11 50.34
C ALA A 90 3.66 -17.23 48.82
N ALA A 91 3.36 -16.13 48.11
CA ALA A 91 3.29 -16.11 46.66
C ALA A 91 4.67 -16.41 46.02
N PHE A 92 5.76 -16.04 46.69
CA PHE A 92 7.15 -16.33 46.33
C PHE A 92 7.66 -17.64 46.93
N GLY A 93 6.78 -18.52 47.46
CA GLY A 93 7.13 -19.79 48.04
C GLY A 93 7.93 -19.67 49.37
N LEU A 94 7.80 -18.52 50.08
CA LEU A 94 8.52 -18.25 51.29
C LEU A 94 7.61 -18.42 52.53
N SER A 95 8.06 -19.22 53.46
CA SER A 95 7.39 -19.38 54.75
C SER A 95 8.42 -19.70 55.83
N VAL A 96 8.04 -19.49 57.10
CA VAL A 96 8.86 -19.92 58.26
C VAL A 96 8.48 -21.34 58.65
N ASP A 97 9.47 -22.21 58.77
CA ASP A 97 9.29 -23.52 59.39
C ASP A 97 9.52 -23.39 60.91
N THR A 98 8.44 -23.08 61.63
CA THR A 98 8.45 -22.89 63.07
C THR A 98 8.83 -24.18 63.82
N ALA A 99 8.47 -25.35 63.27
CA ALA A 99 8.81 -26.65 63.82
C ALA A 99 10.33 -26.94 63.71
N ALA A 100 10.88 -26.69 62.53
CA ALA A 100 12.32 -26.84 62.28
C ALA A 100 13.13 -25.75 63.07
N THR A 101 12.56 -24.53 63.19
CA THR A 101 13.18 -23.46 63.98
C THR A 101 13.24 -23.82 65.46
N ALA A 102 12.13 -24.33 66.06
CA ALA A 102 12.08 -24.79 67.42
C ALA A 102 13.04 -25.99 67.63
N ALA A 103 13.09 -26.92 66.68
CA ALA A 103 14.07 -28.03 66.73
C ALA A 103 15.51 -27.53 66.74
N ARG A 104 15.85 -26.54 65.86
CA ARG A 104 17.19 -25.92 65.83
C ARG A 104 17.52 -25.18 67.14
N ALA A 105 16.52 -24.55 67.78
CA ALA A 105 16.69 -23.85 69.02
C ALA A 105 16.97 -24.81 70.22
N THR A 106 16.35 -26.01 70.17
CA THR A 106 16.58 -27.05 71.19
C THR A 106 17.87 -27.87 70.95
N ASP A 107 18.40 -27.84 69.72
CA ASP A 107 19.65 -28.55 69.39
C ASP A 107 20.86 -27.78 69.85
N THR A 108 21.27 -28.05 71.05
CA THR A 108 22.34 -27.36 71.75
C THR A 108 23.56 -28.21 72.03
N GLY A 109 23.67 -29.42 71.38
CA GLY A 109 24.72 -30.39 71.56
C GLY A 109 24.51 -31.30 72.78
N SER A 110 24.79 -32.60 72.65
CA SER A 110 24.61 -33.65 73.69
C SER A 110 25.92 -34.06 74.32
N ASP A 111 27.03 -33.36 74.08
CA ASP A 111 28.27 -33.66 74.68
C ASP A 111 28.27 -33.32 76.17
N PRO A 112 28.98 -34.14 77.03
CA PRO A 112 28.88 -33.98 78.48
C PRO A 112 29.34 -32.62 79.03
N VAL A 113 30.30 -31.97 78.34
CA VAL A 113 30.79 -30.64 78.78
C VAL A 113 29.73 -29.54 78.48
N THR A 114 29.10 -29.62 77.37
CA THR A 114 28.02 -28.70 77.00
C THR A 114 26.79 -28.90 77.85
N VAL A 115 26.38 -30.14 78.13
CA VAL A 115 25.17 -30.46 78.96
C VAL A 115 25.41 -30.06 80.42
N ILE A 116 26.57 -30.34 81.04
CA ILE A 116 26.89 -29.92 82.40
C ILE A 116 27.12 -28.42 82.49
N GLY A 117 27.77 -27.85 81.48
CA GLY A 117 27.97 -26.38 81.41
C GLY A 117 26.69 -25.56 81.44
N ARG A 118 25.57 -26.05 80.91
CA ARG A 118 24.30 -25.44 80.97
C ARG A 118 23.68 -25.33 82.36
N LEU A 119 23.93 -26.30 83.21
CA LEU A 119 23.43 -26.26 84.60
C LEU A 119 24.06 -25.14 85.44
N PHE A 120 25.18 -24.57 84.97
CA PHE A 120 25.98 -23.56 85.67
C PHE A 120 26.27 -22.30 84.85
N ALA A 121 25.75 -22.26 83.55
CA ALA A 121 26.00 -21.11 82.68
C ALA A 121 25.02 -19.98 83.01
N PRO A 122 25.50 -18.74 83.14
CA PRO A 122 24.61 -17.60 83.20
C PRO A 122 23.79 -17.49 81.90
N GLU A 123 22.57 -16.93 82.03
CA GLU A 123 21.72 -16.55 80.89
C GLU A 123 22.58 -15.82 79.83
N ARG A 124 22.64 -16.33 78.64
CA ARG A 124 23.27 -15.68 77.48
C ARG A 124 22.22 -15.43 76.41
N ASP A 125 22.10 -14.16 76.03
CA ASP A 125 21.30 -13.80 74.88
C ASP A 125 21.74 -14.59 73.65
N ARG A 126 20.89 -15.50 73.20
CA ARG A 126 21.12 -16.33 72.00
C ARG A 126 20.07 -16.04 70.96
N GLU A 127 20.47 -15.40 69.88
CA GLU A 127 19.61 -15.26 68.71
C GLU A 127 19.71 -16.48 67.82
N VAL A 128 18.58 -17.11 67.52
CA VAL A 128 18.49 -18.24 66.57
C VAL A 128 17.81 -17.76 65.30
N GLU A 129 18.46 -17.89 64.20
CA GLU A 129 17.89 -17.57 62.91
C GLU A 129 16.74 -18.54 62.58
N PRO A 130 15.57 -18.03 62.14
CA PRO A 130 14.44 -18.85 61.75
C PRO A 130 14.80 -19.74 60.54
N VAL A 131 14.31 -20.96 60.54
CA VAL A 131 14.42 -21.85 59.37
C VAL A 131 13.35 -21.41 58.37
N ILE A 132 13.83 -20.94 57.22
CA ILE A 132 12.96 -20.52 56.13
C ILE A 132 12.74 -21.70 55.18
N ARG A 133 11.49 -22.05 54.94
CA ARG A 133 11.11 -23.00 53.89
C ARG A 133 11.03 -22.19 52.60
N VAL A 134 11.71 -22.70 51.54
CA VAL A 134 11.77 -22.08 50.22
C VAL A 134 11.27 -23.05 49.19
N ASP A 135 10.15 -22.74 48.57
CA ASP A 135 9.70 -23.40 47.34
C ASP A 135 10.25 -22.59 46.15
N ALA A 136 11.42 -23.01 45.66
CA ALA A 136 12.11 -22.31 44.59
C ALA A 136 11.30 -22.27 43.28
N PRO A 137 10.62 -23.38 42.84
CA PRO A 137 9.72 -23.33 41.70
C PRO A 137 8.57 -22.29 41.84
N ALA A 138 7.91 -22.25 42.99
CA ALA A 138 6.89 -21.25 43.26
C ALA A 138 7.43 -19.81 43.23
N GLY A 139 8.59 -19.59 43.83
CA GLY A 139 9.27 -18.29 43.82
C GLY A 139 9.64 -17.83 42.42
N THR A 140 10.17 -18.71 41.59
CA THR A 140 10.49 -18.41 40.20
C THR A 140 9.21 -18.09 39.41
N ALA A 141 8.18 -18.91 39.53
CA ALA A 141 6.90 -18.68 38.84
C ALA A 141 6.22 -17.34 39.22
N ALA A 142 6.35 -16.95 40.50
CA ALA A 142 5.83 -15.65 40.95
C ALA A 142 6.64 -14.49 40.36
N ALA A 143 7.97 -14.61 40.35
CA ALA A 143 8.84 -13.61 39.75
C ALA A 143 8.66 -13.51 38.22
N ASP A 144 8.42 -14.61 37.53
CA ASP A 144 8.12 -14.62 36.09
C ASP A 144 6.78 -13.92 35.77
N ARG A 145 5.74 -14.18 36.57
CA ARG A 145 4.46 -13.46 36.43
C ARG A 145 4.64 -11.97 36.66
N LEU A 146 5.32 -11.59 37.74
CA LEU A 146 5.62 -10.21 38.03
C LEU A 146 6.41 -9.54 36.91
N ALA A 147 7.39 -10.24 36.34
CA ALA A 147 8.19 -9.76 35.22
C ALA A 147 7.33 -9.58 33.95
N ALA A 148 6.38 -10.48 33.68
CA ALA A 148 5.47 -10.38 32.58
C ALA A 148 4.47 -9.21 32.76
N ASP A 149 3.87 -9.09 33.93
CA ASP A 149 2.88 -8.07 34.24
C ASP A 149 3.46 -6.64 34.26
N ARG A 150 4.74 -6.52 34.59
CA ARG A 150 5.46 -5.23 34.69
C ARG A 150 6.41 -4.96 33.52
N ARG A 151 6.34 -5.78 32.47
CA ARG A 151 7.12 -5.55 31.26
C ARG A 151 6.62 -4.30 30.56
N GLN A 152 7.49 -3.34 30.37
CA GLN A 152 7.27 -2.13 29.60
C GLN A 152 8.21 -2.12 28.42
N GLU A 153 7.68 -2.13 27.19
CA GLU A 153 8.51 -2.03 26.00
C GLU A 153 8.98 -0.59 25.77
N ALA A 154 10.21 -0.46 25.27
CA ALA A 154 10.72 0.83 24.85
C ALA A 154 9.93 1.31 23.61
N ARG A 155 9.47 2.55 23.61
CA ARG A 155 8.84 3.19 22.46
C ARG A 155 9.55 4.49 22.14
N SER A 156 9.97 4.62 20.87
CA SER A 156 10.60 5.84 20.39
C SER A 156 9.64 7.02 20.40
N GLY A 157 10.18 8.19 20.67
CA GLY A 157 9.49 9.44 20.45
C GLY A 157 9.18 9.63 18.95
N ALA A 158 8.07 10.27 18.64
CA ALA A 158 7.65 10.55 17.28
C ALA A 158 7.04 11.94 17.18
N ILE A 159 7.07 12.48 15.96
CA ILE A 159 6.41 13.74 15.61
C ILE A 159 5.47 13.47 14.44
N THR A 160 4.21 13.91 14.59
CA THR A 160 3.18 13.86 13.55
C THR A 160 2.67 15.27 13.26
N PHE A 161 2.04 15.42 12.09
CA PHE A 161 1.44 16.69 11.69
C PHE A 161 -0.05 16.50 11.48
N GLU A 162 -0.87 17.21 12.22
CA GLU A 162 -2.32 17.11 12.16
C GLU A 162 -2.90 18.53 12.17
N ASP A 163 -3.83 18.81 11.27
CA ASP A 163 -4.53 20.09 11.15
C ASP A 163 -3.60 21.31 11.07
N GLY A 164 -2.42 21.14 10.47
CA GLY A 164 -1.43 22.20 10.33
C GLY A 164 -0.63 22.51 11.59
N ALA A 165 -0.65 21.61 12.58
CA ALA A 165 0.14 21.69 13.79
C ALA A 165 1.04 20.44 13.94
N ALA A 166 2.20 20.63 14.57
CA ALA A 166 3.08 19.55 14.95
C ALA A 166 2.65 18.97 16.30
N LYS A 167 2.56 17.65 16.41
CA LYS A 167 2.26 16.92 17.64
C LYS A 167 3.38 15.97 17.99
N VAL A 168 3.73 15.89 19.27
CA VAL A 168 4.76 15.00 19.77
C VAL A 168 4.16 13.81 20.49
N THR A 169 4.67 12.63 20.21
CA THR A 169 4.47 11.44 21.03
C THR A 169 5.72 11.23 21.89
N ALA A 170 5.56 11.31 23.21
CA ALA A 170 6.69 11.16 24.12
C ALA A 170 7.30 9.76 24.04
N PRO A 171 8.65 9.66 24.09
CA PRO A 171 9.32 8.37 24.14
C PRO A 171 9.10 7.69 25.49
N VAL A 172 9.13 6.36 25.49
CA VAL A 172 8.96 5.55 26.70
C VAL A 172 10.18 4.63 26.84
N THR A 173 10.84 4.71 28.02
CA THR A 173 11.93 3.79 28.37
C THR A 173 11.35 2.41 28.69
N GLY A 174 11.90 1.38 28.09
CA GLY A 174 11.54 0.01 28.39
C GLY A 174 12.06 -0.43 29.75
N VAL A 175 11.29 -1.24 30.48
CA VAL A 175 11.63 -1.83 31.75
C VAL A 175 11.33 -3.33 31.70
N THR A 176 12.34 -4.15 32.03
CA THR A 176 12.20 -5.59 32.13
C THR A 176 12.78 -6.05 33.45
N VAL A 177 12.01 -6.75 34.26
CA VAL A 177 12.46 -7.34 35.53
C VAL A 177 13.24 -8.62 35.23
N HIS A 178 14.37 -8.81 35.89
CA HIS A 178 15.12 -10.07 35.85
C HIS A 178 14.51 -11.05 36.86
N ALA A 179 13.62 -11.94 36.42
CA ALA A 179 12.82 -12.82 37.27
C ALA A 179 13.64 -13.64 38.25
N GLY A 180 14.72 -14.31 37.81
CA GLY A 180 15.60 -15.09 38.71
C GLY A 180 16.22 -14.24 39.81
N GLN A 181 16.77 -13.09 39.45
CA GLN A 181 17.37 -12.16 40.40
C GLN A 181 16.31 -11.50 41.32
N ALA A 182 15.09 -11.29 40.82
CA ALA A 182 13.99 -10.78 41.62
C ALA A 182 13.56 -11.77 42.70
N ALA A 183 13.43 -13.06 42.36
CA ALA A 183 13.16 -14.12 43.33
C ALA A 183 14.24 -14.20 44.44
N ASP A 184 15.52 -14.10 44.04
CA ASP A 184 16.64 -14.07 44.99
C ASP A 184 16.63 -12.84 45.89
N ALA A 185 16.30 -11.65 45.32
CA ALA A 185 16.20 -10.41 46.10
C ALA A 185 15.08 -10.49 47.14
N VAL A 186 13.89 -11.00 46.74
CA VAL A 186 12.75 -11.21 47.65
C VAL A 186 13.13 -12.21 48.76
N ARG A 187 13.76 -13.34 48.41
CA ARG A 187 14.23 -14.32 49.39
C ARG A 187 15.24 -13.73 50.36
N ALA A 188 16.19 -12.95 49.87
CA ALA A 188 17.22 -12.34 50.67
C ALA A 188 16.69 -11.29 51.66
N ALA A 189 15.61 -10.62 51.28
CA ALA A 189 14.96 -9.60 52.12
C ALA A 189 13.93 -10.16 53.11
N TYR A 190 13.50 -11.42 52.94
CA TYR A 190 12.47 -12.02 53.76
C TYR A 190 12.88 -12.08 55.23
N LEU A 191 12.00 -11.55 56.11
CA LEU A 191 12.20 -11.47 57.55
C LEU A 191 13.45 -10.70 58.04
N ARG A 192 14.02 -9.85 57.17
CA ARG A 192 15.12 -8.96 57.63
C ARG A 192 14.54 -7.66 58.19
N PRO A 193 14.91 -7.28 59.41
CA PRO A 193 14.41 -6.02 60.01
C PRO A 193 15.00 -4.81 59.28
N GLY A 194 14.16 -3.76 59.12
CA GLY A 194 14.59 -2.43 58.67
C GLY A 194 14.78 -2.24 57.17
N SER A 195 14.39 -3.19 56.36
CA SER A 195 14.37 -2.98 54.92
C SER A 195 13.10 -2.26 54.47
N GLY A 196 13.27 -1.09 53.89
CA GLY A 196 12.20 -0.47 53.09
C GLY A 196 11.82 -1.34 51.90
N PRO A 197 11.16 -0.79 50.87
CA PRO A 197 10.77 -1.56 49.70
C PRO A 197 11.96 -2.30 49.06
N VAL A 198 11.79 -3.59 48.79
CA VAL A 198 12.81 -4.46 48.15
C VAL A 198 13.00 -4.03 46.71
N ALA A 199 14.16 -3.48 46.38
CA ALA A 199 14.48 -3.08 45.02
C ALA A 199 14.72 -4.31 44.17
N LEU A 200 13.85 -4.54 43.18
CA LEU A 200 14.03 -5.65 42.22
C LEU A 200 14.94 -5.22 41.09
N PRO A 201 15.85 -6.11 40.66
CA PRO A 201 16.74 -5.85 39.52
C PRO A 201 15.95 -5.67 38.23
N VAL A 202 16.11 -4.53 37.57
CA VAL A 202 15.46 -4.21 36.29
C VAL A 202 16.50 -3.84 35.24
N LYS A 203 16.26 -4.31 34.00
CA LYS A 203 16.97 -3.84 32.82
C LYS A 203 16.16 -2.68 32.24
N ARG A 204 16.76 -1.51 32.12
CA ARG A 204 16.20 -0.36 31.41
C ARG A 204 16.71 -0.38 29.96
N THR A 205 15.79 -0.23 29.00
CA THR A 205 16.10 -0.15 27.56
C THR A 205 15.70 1.24 27.09
N ALA A 206 16.68 2.02 26.66
CA ALA A 206 16.41 3.34 26.10
C ALA A 206 15.66 3.20 24.76
N PRO A 207 14.69 4.07 24.47
CA PRO A 207 14.08 4.15 23.14
C PRO A 207 15.14 4.58 22.11
N ALA A 208 14.97 4.16 20.84
CA ALA A 208 15.90 4.56 19.78
C ALA A 208 15.88 6.08 19.58
N VAL A 209 14.70 6.68 19.61
CA VAL A 209 14.55 8.15 19.61
C VAL A 209 14.19 8.59 21.03
N GLY A 210 15.13 9.25 21.68
CA GLY A 210 15.00 9.72 23.05
C GLY A 210 14.28 11.07 23.17
N PRO A 211 14.06 11.55 24.43
CA PRO A 211 13.37 12.82 24.69
C PRO A 211 14.13 14.04 24.16
N GLU A 212 15.45 14.03 24.24
CA GLU A 212 16.29 15.15 23.77
C GLU A 212 16.18 15.34 22.26
N GLU A 213 16.25 14.23 21.51
CA GLU A 213 16.12 14.26 20.05
C GLU A 213 14.71 14.67 19.62
N THR A 214 13.68 14.15 20.30
CA THR A 214 12.30 14.53 20.04
C THR A 214 12.08 16.04 20.28
N ALA A 215 12.61 16.58 21.36
CA ALA A 215 12.53 18.00 21.68
C ALA A 215 13.33 18.85 20.66
N ARG A 216 14.53 18.39 20.26
CA ARG A 216 15.34 19.04 19.23
C ARG A 216 14.57 19.12 17.90
N ALA A 217 14.09 17.99 17.41
CA ALA A 217 13.39 17.92 16.12
C ALA A 217 12.10 18.74 16.13
N MET A 218 11.39 18.78 17.26
CA MET A 218 10.21 19.63 17.45
C MET A 218 10.57 21.12 17.30
N LYS A 219 11.54 21.59 18.05
CA LYS A 219 11.94 23.00 18.13
C LYS A 219 12.63 23.48 16.85
N GLU A 220 13.55 22.68 16.28
CA GLU A 220 14.38 23.11 15.17
C GLU A 220 13.70 22.92 13.81
N PHE A 221 12.73 22.03 13.72
CA PHE A 221 12.07 21.71 12.46
C PHE A 221 10.53 21.74 12.52
N ALA A 222 9.90 20.95 13.38
CA ALA A 222 8.46 20.69 13.25
C ALA A 222 7.60 21.94 13.55
N GLU A 223 7.90 22.68 14.61
CA GLU A 223 7.23 23.95 14.91
C GLU A 223 7.48 25.01 13.85
N PRO A 224 8.74 25.27 13.41
CA PRO A 224 8.97 26.19 12.31
C PRO A 224 8.25 25.78 11.03
N ALA A 225 8.22 24.48 10.67
CA ALA A 225 7.56 23.99 9.47
C ALA A 225 6.07 24.34 9.43
N MET A 226 5.40 24.30 10.59
CA MET A 226 3.96 24.60 10.72
C MET A 226 3.66 26.06 11.08
N SER A 227 4.67 26.93 11.21
CA SER A 227 4.51 28.31 11.71
C SER A 227 3.74 29.26 10.76
N GLY A 228 3.54 28.86 9.52
CA GLY A 228 2.80 29.67 8.53
C GLY A 228 2.87 29.07 7.11
N PRO A 229 2.20 29.69 6.15
CA PRO A 229 2.21 29.22 4.77
C PRO A 229 3.58 29.38 4.12
N VAL A 230 3.88 28.49 3.17
CA VAL A 230 4.97 28.64 2.20
C VAL A 230 4.38 29.25 0.92
N THR A 231 5.00 30.30 0.39
CA THR A 231 4.55 30.94 -0.84
C THR A 231 5.65 30.82 -1.91
N LEU A 232 5.33 30.09 -2.97
CA LEU A 232 6.23 29.97 -4.12
C LEU A 232 5.74 30.88 -5.25
N THR A 233 6.66 31.53 -5.98
CA THR A 233 6.34 32.29 -7.17
C THR A 233 6.58 31.42 -8.41
N LEU A 234 5.51 31.15 -9.17
CA LEU A 234 5.58 30.39 -10.42
C LEU A 234 5.13 31.26 -11.58
N ALA A 235 6.05 31.58 -12.48
CA ALA A 235 5.77 32.46 -13.62
C ALA A 235 5.10 33.80 -13.20
N GLY A 236 5.54 34.38 -12.09
CA GLY A 236 5.00 35.63 -11.54
C GLY A 236 3.70 35.50 -10.77
N LYS A 237 3.15 34.29 -10.60
CA LYS A 237 1.93 34.01 -9.82
C LYS A 237 2.26 33.28 -8.53
N PRO A 238 1.58 33.61 -7.42
CA PRO A 238 1.81 32.91 -6.15
C PRO A 238 1.15 31.52 -6.14
N VAL A 239 1.90 30.54 -5.61
CA VAL A 239 1.41 29.21 -5.22
C VAL A 239 1.59 29.10 -3.72
N THR A 240 0.49 29.11 -2.98
CA THR A 240 0.50 29.11 -1.51
C THR A 240 0.19 27.74 -0.95
N ILE A 241 1.10 27.22 -0.13
CA ILE A 241 0.97 25.95 0.56
C ILE A 241 0.72 26.23 2.04
N THR A 242 -0.48 25.94 2.51
CA THR A 242 -0.84 26.15 3.92
C THR A 242 -0.22 25.08 4.83
N PRO A 243 -0.03 25.33 6.14
CA PRO A 243 0.43 24.30 7.07
C PRO A 243 -0.45 23.04 7.08
N ALA A 244 -1.76 23.18 6.91
CA ALA A 244 -2.69 22.05 6.85
C ALA A 244 -2.48 21.16 5.61
N VAL A 245 -2.14 21.75 4.46
CA VAL A 245 -1.76 21.00 3.25
C VAL A 245 -0.38 20.38 3.42
N LEU A 246 0.60 21.18 3.87
CA LEU A 246 1.97 20.72 4.06
C LEU A 246 2.06 19.54 5.02
N GLY A 247 1.32 19.58 6.14
CA GLY A 247 1.33 18.54 7.16
C GLY A 247 0.86 17.16 6.67
N LYS A 248 0.03 17.11 5.63
CA LYS A 248 -0.40 15.83 5.02
C LYS A 248 0.73 15.12 4.26
N HIS A 249 1.70 15.88 3.79
CA HIS A 249 2.79 15.40 2.93
C HIS A 249 4.17 15.47 3.61
N LEU A 250 4.20 15.92 4.88
CA LEU A 250 5.42 16.03 5.67
C LEU A 250 5.45 14.96 6.75
N THR A 251 6.56 14.27 6.87
CA THR A 251 6.81 13.27 7.92
C THR A 251 8.17 13.50 8.54
N VAL A 252 8.33 13.06 9.79
CA VAL A 252 9.64 13.02 10.46
C VAL A 252 9.92 11.57 10.81
N LYS A 253 11.04 11.04 10.33
CA LYS A 253 11.41 9.62 10.46
C LYS A 253 12.73 9.47 11.16
N ASP A 254 12.91 8.37 11.91
CA ASP A 254 14.21 7.93 12.41
C ASP A 254 15.12 7.53 11.24
N ASP A 255 16.34 8.03 11.23
CA ASP A 255 17.38 7.70 10.24
C ASP A 255 18.07 6.34 10.50
N GLY A 256 17.62 5.59 11.52
CA GLY A 256 18.21 4.33 11.98
C GLY A 256 19.34 4.51 13.01
N HIS A 257 19.69 5.75 13.33
CA HIS A 257 20.69 6.11 14.33
C HIS A 257 20.09 6.90 15.51
N GLY A 258 18.76 6.92 15.60
CA GLY A 258 18.04 7.62 16.64
C GLY A 258 17.88 9.11 16.42
N ARG A 259 18.16 9.60 15.21
CA ARG A 259 17.96 11.00 14.82
C ARG A 259 16.69 11.15 13.96
N LEU A 260 15.86 12.10 14.30
CA LEU A 260 14.66 12.44 13.55
C LEU A 260 14.99 13.37 12.37
N VAL A 261 14.75 12.89 11.16
CA VAL A 261 14.97 13.64 9.92
C VAL A 261 13.65 13.88 9.18
N PRO A 262 13.45 15.08 8.62
CA PRO A 262 12.26 15.41 7.87
C PRO A 262 12.26 14.73 6.49
N HIS A 263 11.09 14.33 6.04
CA HIS A 263 10.84 13.80 4.71
C HIS A 263 9.57 14.42 4.13
N LEU A 264 9.67 15.03 2.96
CA LEU A 264 8.56 15.61 2.22
C LEU A 264 8.18 14.69 1.06
N ASP A 265 6.95 14.24 1.02
CA ASP A 265 6.35 13.65 -0.18
C ASP A 265 6.02 14.76 -1.18
N ALA A 266 7.03 15.13 -1.96
CA ALA A 266 6.90 16.21 -2.92
C ALA A 266 5.96 15.85 -4.09
N GLN A 267 5.81 14.55 -4.43
CA GLN A 267 4.85 14.14 -5.46
C GLN A 267 3.42 14.24 -4.92
N GLY A 268 3.15 13.70 -3.73
CA GLY A 268 1.86 13.85 -3.10
C GLY A 268 1.47 15.33 -2.90
N LEU A 269 2.42 16.18 -2.53
CA LEU A 269 2.20 17.62 -2.39
C LEU A 269 1.84 18.29 -3.74
N LEU A 270 2.51 17.90 -4.83
CA LEU A 270 2.22 18.40 -6.17
C LEU A 270 0.83 17.96 -6.66
N ASP A 271 0.42 16.76 -6.29
CA ASP A 271 -0.87 16.17 -6.67
C ASP A 271 -2.01 16.59 -5.72
N ASP A 272 -1.70 17.25 -4.58
CA ASP A 272 -2.74 17.77 -3.68
C ASP A 272 -3.65 18.76 -4.43
N PRO A 273 -4.99 18.61 -4.39
CA PRO A 273 -5.92 19.43 -5.17
C PRO A 273 -5.77 20.94 -4.96
N ALA A 274 -5.36 21.38 -3.76
CA ALA A 274 -5.16 22.79 -3.46
C ALA A 274 -3.89 23.35 -4.14
N VAL A 275 -2.85 22.54 -4.26
CA VAL A 275 -1.59 22.92 -4.92
C VAL A 275 -1.71 22.74 -6.44
N ALA A 276 -2.21 21.59 -6.89
CA ALA A 276 -2.36 21.24 -8.31
C ALA A 276 -3.17 22.29 -9.08
N ARG A 277 -4.27 22.78 -8.49
CA ARG A 277 -5.07 23.85 -9.10
C ARG A 277 -4.28 25.14 -9.29
N GLN A 278 -3.57 25.61 -8.26
CA GLN A 278 -2.75 26.83 -8.33
C GLN A 278 -1.60 26.68 -9.35
N VAL A 279 -0.96 25.50 -9.36
CA VAL A 279 0.10 25.17 -10.34
C VAL A 279 -0.47 25.18 -11.76
N ALA A 280 -1.65 24.57 -12.01
CA ALA A 280 -2.28 24.57 -13.33
C ALA A 280 -2.66 25.98 -13.81
N GLU A 281 -3.09 26.86 -12.91
CA GLU A 281 -3.40 28.26 -13.21
C GLU A 281 -2.14 29.10 -13.52
N ALA A 282 -1.04 28.80 -12.85
CA ALA A 282 0.23 29.50 -13.02
C ALA A 282 1.09 28.93 -14.17
N ALA A 283 1.05 27.63 -14.37
CA ALA A 283 1.83 26.90 -15.37
C ALA A 283 0.92 26.04 -16.26
N PRO A 284 0.21 26.63 -17.23
CA PRO A 284 -0.67 25.89 -18.09
C PRO A 284 0.09 24.84 -18.91
N ALA A 285 -0.57 23.69 -19.17
CA ALA A 285 0.00 22.65 -20.01
C ALA A 285 0.30 23.15 -21.42
N PRO A 286 1.29 22.57 -22.13
CA PRO A 286 1.56 22.90 -23.53
C PRO A 286 0.33 22.54 -24.38
N ARG A 287 -0.02 23.41 -25.30
CA ARG A 287 -1.13 23.22 -26.23
C ARG A 287 -0.58 23.05 -27.64
N ASN A 288 -0.92 21.92 -28.29
CA ASN A 288 -0.55 21.66 -29.68
C ASN A 288 -1.21 22.66 -30.63
N ALA A 289 -0.55 22.91 -31.73
CA ALA A 289 -1.17 23.56 -32.87
C ALA A 289 -2.38 22.74 -33.33
N THR A 290 -3.43 23.44 -33.75
CA THR A 290 -4.62 22.80 -34.34
C THR A 290 -4.72 23.16 -35.82
N LEU A 291 -5.22 22.21 -36.59
CA LEU A 291 -5.40 22.33 -38.00
C LEU A 291 -6.89 22.37 -38.35
N ARG A 292 -7.25 23.03 -39.43
CA ARG A 292 -8.58 22.97 -40.04
C ARG A 292 -8.48 22.98 -41.57
N THR A 293 -9.56 22.64 -42.23
CA THR A 293 -9.65 22.85 -43.69
C THR A 293 -10.27 24.22 -43.98
N ASP A 294 -9.70 24.95 -44.91
CA ASP A 294 -10.27 26.17 -45.47
C ASP A 294 -11.41 25.89 -46.50
N ALA A 295 -11.98 26.92 -47.08
CA ALA A 295 -13.04 26.79 -48.10
C ALA A 295 -12.54 26.05 -49.36
N ALA A 296 -11.26 26.09 -49.67
CA ALA A 296 -10.66 25.37 -50.79
C ALA A 296 -10.19 23.93 -50.42
N ASN A 297 -10.63 23.44 -49.24
CA ASN A 297 -10.21 22.13 -48.66
C ASN A 297 -8.71 21.97 -48.43
N ARG A 298 -7.94 23.06 -48.27
CA ARG A 298 -6.55 23.04 -47.87
C ARG A 298 -6.45 23.00 -46.37
N VAL A 299 -5.48 22.22 -45.84
CA VAL A 299 -5.20 22.19 -44.40
C VAL A 299 -4.42 23.44 -44.04
N VAL A 300 -4.92 24.19 -43.06
CA VAL A 300 -4.31 25.43 -42.55
C VAL A 300 -4.21 25.36 -41.03
N VAL A 301 -3.22 26.05 -40.47
CA VAL A 301 -3.09 26.19 -39.01
C VAL A 301 -4.21 27.07 -38.50
N ALA A 302 -5.07 26.51 -37.64
CA ALA A 302 -6.17 27.25 -36.99
C ALA A 302 -5.69 27.94 -35.72
N ASP A 303 -4.78 27.33 -35.01
CA ASP A 303 -4.14 27.84 -33.79
C ASP A 303 -2.69 27.31 -33.77
N ALA A 304 -1.73 28.19 -33.55
CA ALA A 304 -0.31 27.85 -33.54
C ALA A 304 0.11 27.02 -32.30
N GLY A 305 -0.80 26.85 -31.34
CA GLY A 305 -0.45 26.25 -30.05
C GLY A 305 0.41 27.16 -29.18
N ARG A 306 0.83 26.65 -28.07
CA ARG A 306 1.73 27.38 -27.17
C ARG A 306 2.54 26.41 -26.32
N PRO A 307 3.79 26.78 -25.95
CA PRO A 307 4.54 26.05 -24.95
C PRO A 307 3.83 26.12 -23.61
N GLY A 308 4.00 25.10 -22.80
CA GLY A 308 3.58 25.04 -21.40
C GLY A 308 4.77 25.13 -20.46
N LEU A 309 4.50 25.10 -19.17
CA LEU A 309 5.51 24.96 -18.12
C LEU A 309 5.28 23.62 -17.41
N LYS A 310 6.36 22.97 -16.97
CA LYS A 310 6.27 21.71 -16.24
C LYS A 310 6.90 21.86 -14.87
N VAL A 311 6.07 21.90 -13.84
CA VAL A 311 6.53 21.73 -12.47
C VAL A 311 6.80 20.26 -12.22
N THR A 312 7.94 19.93 -11.63
CA THR A 312 8.28 18.57 -11.20
C THR A 312 8.24 18.47 -9.69
N ALA A 313 7.92 17.28 -9.16
CA ALA A 313 7.97 17.01 -7.73
C ALA A 313 9.33 17.38 -7.13
N LYS A 314 10.42 17.05 -7.83
CA LYS A 314 11.77 17.42 -7.39
C LYS A 314 11.93 18.93 -7.25
N ALA A 315 11.54 19.72 -8.25
CA ALA A 315 11.65 21.17 -8.19
C ALA A 315 10.81 21.78 -7.06
N LEU A 316 9.60 21.24 -6.85
CA LEU A 316 8.74 21.64 -5.74
C LEU A 316 9.40 21.31 -4.38
N GLY A 317 9.90 20.09 -4.21
CA GLY A 317 10.56 19.65 -2.98
C GLY A 317 11.81 20.47 -2.67
N ASP A 318 12.66 20.70 -3.67
CA ASP A 318 13.88 21.50 -3.55
C ASP A 318 13.56 22.97 -3.17
N ALA A 319 12.46 23.52 -3.65
CA ALA A 319 12.02 24.87 -3.31
C ALA A 319 11.38 24.95 -1.92
N VAL A 320 10.57 23.96 -1.51
CA VAL A 320 9.83 23.95 -0.25
C VAL A 320 10.71 23.62 0.96
N MET A 321 11.53 22.55 0.88
CA MET A 321 12.27 22.04 2.04
C MET A 321 13.12 23.08 2.75
N PRO A 322 13.92 23.93 2.08
CA PRO A 322 14.72 24.96 2.75
C PRO A 322 13.91 26.07 3.44
N LEU A 323 12.62 26.21 3.10
CA LEU A 323 11.74 27.23 3.65
C LEU A 323 11.05 26.78 4.94
N LEU A 324 11.06 25.47 5.23
CA LEU A 324 10.33 24.92 6.38
C LEU A 324 10.93 25.33 7.73
N THR A 325 12.21 25.67 7.76
CA THR A 325 12.89 26.18 8.97
C THR A 325 12.97 27.72 9.03
N ARG A 326 12.34 28.41 8.07
CA ARG A 326 12.29 29.87 8.02
C ARG A 326 10.95 30.41 8.52
N SER A 327 10.87 31.70 8.83
CA SER A 327 9.66 32.36 9.33
C SER A 327 9.29 33.60 8.53
N GLY A 328 8.02 34.00 8.57
CA GLY A 328 7.49 35.20 7.96
C GLY A 328 7.78 35.28 6.44
N ALA A 329 8.20 36.44 5.96
CA ALA A 329 8.48 36.71 4.56
C ALA A 329 9.60 35.83 3.96
N ALA A 330 10.49 35.27 4.80
CA ALA A 330 11.54 34.35 4.36
C ALA A 330 11.03 32.96 3.94
N ARG A 331 9.72 32.68 4.08
CA ARG A 331 9.06 31.45 3.59
C ARG A 331 8.62 31.55 2.14
N GLY A 332 9.28 32.36 1.33
CA GLY A 332 9.02 32.53 -0.09
C GLY A 332 10.22 32.13 -0.95
N ALA A 333 9.98 31.58 -2.14
CA ALA A 333 10.99 31.26 -3.14
C ALA A 333 10.39 31.23 -4.56
N GLU A 334 11.26 31.34 -5.58
CA GLU A 334 10.87 31.05 -6.95
C GLU A 334 10.77 29.53 -7.17
N LEU A 335 9.70 29.10 -7.87
CA LEU A 335 9.52 27.72 -8.27
C LEU A 335 9.93 27.56 -9.74
N ALA A 336 11.02 26.85 -9.96
CA ALA A 336 11.53 26.59 -11.30
C ALA A 336 10.57 25.64 -12.08
N ALA A 337 10.16 26.09 -13.26
CA ALA A 337 9.35 25.31 -14.18
C ALA A 337 9.88 25.49 -15.61
N PRO A 338 10.65 24.54 -16.14
CA PRO A 338 11.14 24.62 -17.50
C PRO A 338 10.00 24.62 -18.51
N ALA A 339 10.18 25.36 -19.61
CA ALA A 339 9.24 25.37 -20.72
C ALA A 339 9.21 23.99 -21.41
N VAL A 340 8.01 23.49 -21.66
CA VAL A 340 7.77 22.25 -22.42
C VAL A 340 7.11 22.62 -23.73
N GLN A 341 7.73 22.26 -24.84
CA GLN A 341 7.18 22.46 -26.16
C GLN A 341 5.98 21.52 -26.40
N PRO A 342 4.96 21.97 -27.11
CA PRO A 342 3.89 21.09 -27.58
C PRO A 342 4.48 20.05 -28.57
N ARG A 343 3.80 18.92 -28.71
CA ARG A 343 4.17 17.87 -29.70
C ARG A 343 4.07 18.36 -31.15
N LEU A 344 3.29 19.40 -31.39
CA LEU A 344 3.14 20.06 -32.68
C LEU A 344 3.08 21.57 -32.45
N THR A 345 4.09 22.28 -32.91
CA THR A 345 4.11 23.73 -32.97
C THR A 345 3.45 24.23 -34.28
N GLY A 346 3.05 25.49 -34.34
CA GLY A 346 2.49 26.10 -35.56
C GLY A 346 3.47 26.01 -36.74
N ALA A 347 4.76 26.28 -36.51
CA ALA A 347 5.79 26.16 -37.54
C ALA A 347 6.02 24.73 -38.04
N GLU A 348 5.88 23.73 -37.16
CA GLU A 348 5.93 22.31 -37.58
C GLU A 348 4.66 21.94 -38.34
N ALA A 349 3.50 22.41 -37.89
CA ALA A 349 2.23 22.17 -38.54
C ALA A 349 2.20 22.67 -39.99
N GLU A 350 2.79 23.82 -40.26
CA GLU A 350 2.97 24.36 -41.61
C GLU A 350 3.90 23.49 -42.48
N ARG A 351 4.90 22.86 -41.86
CA ARG A 351 5.89 22.00 -42.53
C ARG A 351 5.45 20.55 -42.72
N LEU A 352 4.26 20.13 -42.21
CA LEU A 352 3.77 18.76 -42.36
C LEU A 352 3.59 18.33 -43.83
N GLY A 353 3.55 19.26 -44.75
CA GLY A 353 3.48 18.97 -46.17
C GLY A 353 2.15 18.32 -46.62
N ILE A 354 1.04 18.64 -45.92
CA ILE A 354 -0.29 18.14 -46.29
C ILE A 354 -0.77 18.95 -47.50
N LYS A 355 -0.60 18.35 -48.71
CA LYS A 355 -0.74 19.04 -49.97
C LYS A 355 -2.00 18.72 -50.74
N GLU A 356 -2.51 17.47 -50.60
CA GLU A 356 -3.55 16.93 -51.46
C GLU A 356 -4.46 15.95 -50.73
N GLN A 357 -5.57 15.59 -51.35
CA GLN A 357 -6.39 14.48 -50.91
C GLN A 357 -5.75 13.16 -51.38
N VAL A 358 -5.28 12.37 -50.42
CA VAL A 358 -4.67 11.06 -50.66
C VAL A 358 -5.73 10.04 -51.02
N SER A 359 -6.83 10.02 -50.28
CA SER A 359 -7.97 9.15 -50.51
C SER A 359 -9.26 9.78 -49.99
N SER A 360 -10.39 9.30 -50.46
CA SER A 360 -11.69 9.62 -49.91
C SER A 360 -12.67 8.48 -50.16
N PHE A 361 -13.53 8.22 -49.19
CA PHE A 361 -14.59 7.23 -49.36
C PHE A 361 -15.88 7.69 -48.70
N THR A 362 -17.01 7.29 -49.30
CA THR A 362 -18.33 7.62 -48.79
C THR A 362 -19.19 6.36 -48.66
N VAL A 363 -19.83 6.19 -47.53
CA VAL A 363 -20.85 5.16 -47.32
C VAL A 363 -22.19 5.84 -47.22
N ASN A 364 -23.16 5.36 -47.98
CA ASN A 364 -24.55 5.80 -47.89
C ASN A 364 -25.38 4.85 -47.01
N PHE A 365 -26.36 5.37 -46.32
CA PHE A 365 -27.26 4.62 -45.43
C PHE A 365 -28.65 5.24 -45.41
N PRO A 366 -29.72 4.46 -45.10
CA PRO A 366 -31.04 5.00 -44.90
C PRO A 366 -31.08 5.98 -43.71
N ALA A 367 -31.77 7.09 -43.87
CA ALA A 367 -31.96 8.05 -42.78
C ALA A 367 -32.68 7.43 -41.59
N ALA A 368 -32.16 7.69 -40.40
CA ALA A 368 -32.77 7.32 -39.13
C ALA A 368 -32.19 8.20 -38.00
N PRO A 369 -33.03 8.69 -37.07
CA PRO A 369 -32.57 9.63 -36.03
C PRO A 369 -31.34 9.12 -35.23
N TYR A 370 -31.31 7.84 -34.87
CA TYR A 370 -30.17 7.26 -34.16
C TYR A 370 -28.89 7.25 -35.00
N ARG A 371 -28.99 7.09 -36.32
CA ARG A 371 -27.81 7.14 -37.22
C ARG A 371 -27.26 8.55 -37.30
N THR A 372 -28.12 9.56 -37.48
CA THR A 372 -27.70 10.96 -37.47
C THR A 372 -26.94 11.29 -36.20
N THR A 373 -27.47 10.89 -35.02
CA THR A 373 -26.82 11.12 -33.72
C THR A 373 -25.50 10.35 -33.59
N ASN A 374 -25.52 9.01 -33.75
CA ASN A 374 -24.38 8.18 -33.46
C ASN A 374 -23.25 8.34 -34.48
N ILE A 375 -23.57 8.45 -35.75
CA ILE A 375 -22.61 8.69 -36.83
C ILE A 375 -22.05 10.09 -36.72
N GLY A 376 -22.89 11.11 -36.52
CA GLY A 376 -22.48 12.49 -36.32
C GLY A 376 -21.50 12.60 -35.16
N ARG A 377 -21.83 12.01 -34.01
CA ARG A 377 -20.96 12.00 -32.83
C ARG A 377 -19.58 11.34 -33.09
N ALA A 378 -19.56 10.19 -33.76
CA ALA A 378 -18.31 9.53 -34.12
C ALA A 378 -17.51 10.36 -35.14
N VAL A 379 -18.16 10.97 -36.11
CA VAL A 379 -17.54 11.85 -37.10
C VAL A 379 -16.90 13.08 -36.44
N ASP A 380 -17.61 13.75 -35.51
CA ASP A 380 -17.09 14.92 -34.81
C ASP A 380 -15.81 14.58 -34.01
N LEU A 381 -15.76 13.40 -33.39
CA LEU A 381 -14.58 12.94 -32.64
C LEU A 381 -13.40 12.55 -33.54
N ILE A 382 -13.68 12.08 -34.75
CA ILE A 382 -12.65 11.67 -35.73
C ILE A 382 -12.14 12.86 -36.54
N ASN A 383 -13.01 13.83 -36.86
CA ASN A 383 -12.65 14.94 -37.70
C ASN A 383 -11.52 15.79 -37.09
N GLY A 384 -10.49 16.07 -37.87
CA GLY A 384 -9.34 16.83 -37.39
C GLY A 384 -8.23 15.97 -36.81
N SER A 385 -8.38 14.64 -36.75
CA SER A 385 -7.30 13.75 -36.34
C SER A 385 -6.07 13.92 -37.21
N LEU A 386 -4.91 14.15 -36.57
CA LEU A 386 -3.61 14.22 -37.25
C LEU A 386 -2.80 12.99 -36.87
N VAL A 387 -2.35 12.23 -37.88
CA VAL A 387 -1.58 11.01 -37.69
C VAL A 387 -0.19 11.22 -38.27
N MET A 388 0.82 11.32 -37.41
CA MET A 388 2.22 11.55 -37.83
C MET A 388 2.81 10.30 -38.49
N PRO A 389 3.88 10.43 -39.29
CA PRO A 389 4.59 9.28 -39.85
C PRO A 389 5.02 8.33 -38.75
N GLY A 390 4.69 7.04 -38.89
CA GLY A 390 5.00 6.01 -37.89
C GLY A 390 3.97 5.83 -36.80
N ASP A 391 3.07 6.79 -36.57
CA ASP A 391 2.01 6.69 -35.56
C ASP A 391 0.95 5.66 -35.94
N THR A 392 0.32 5.10 -34.92
CA THR A 392 -0.83 4.22 -35.04
C THR A 392 -2.10 4.97 -34.64
N TRP A 393 -3.10 4.95 -35.52
CA TRP A 393 -4.43 5.44 -35.23
C TRP A 393 -5.35 4.28 -34.80
N SER A 394 -6.25 4.54 -33.86
CA SER A 394 -7.20 3.57 -33.32
C SER A 394 -8.59 4.21 -33.28
N PHE A 395 -9.59 3.50 -33.80
CA PHE A 395 -10.99 3.94 -33.77
C PHE A 395 -11.50 4.04 -32.34
N ASN A 396 -11.32 2.98 -31.55
CA ASN A 396 -11.79 2.95 -30.16
C ASN A 396 -11.11 4.00 -29.29
N LYS A 397 -9.80 4.24 -29.46
CA LYS A 397 -9.10 5.30 -28.73
C LYS A 397 -9.60 6.70 -29.11
N THR A 398 -9.98 6.92 -30.35
CA THR A 398 -10.40 8.24 -30.85
C THR A 398 -11.85 8.52 -30.52
N VAL A 399 -12.74 7.55 -30.71
CA VAL A 399 -14.19 7.70 -30.52
C VAL A 399 -14.63 7.44 -29.08
N GLY A 400 -13.89 6.59 -28.35
CA GLY A 400 -14.23 6.18 -27.00
C GLY A 400 -15.32 5.12 -26.97
N GLU A 401 -15.74 4.78 -25.74
CA GLU A 401 -16.85 3.88 -25.50
C GLU A 401 -18.18 4.52 -25.94
N ARG A 402 -19.01 3.75 -26.65
CA ARG A 402 -20.31 4.23 -27.17
C ARG A 402 -21.40 4.06 -26.12
N THR A 403 -21.42 4.94 -25.12
CA THR A 403 -22.42 4.98 -24.06
C THR A 403 -23.32 6.20 -24.18
N LYS A 404 -24.44 6.22 -23.46
CA LYS A 404 -25.37 7.37 -23.44
C LYS A 404 -24.70 8.60 -22.81
N GLU A 405 -23.85 8.39 -21.81
CA GLU A 405 -23.06 9.44 -21.15
C GLU A 405 -22.07 10.11 -22.12
N ASN A 406 -21.56 9.32 -23.09
CA ASN A 406 -20.68 9.82 -24.16
C ASN A 406 -21.45 10.39 -25.36
N GLY A 407 -22.78 10.52 -25.25
CA GLY A 407 -23.66 11.17 -26.27
C GLY A 407 -24.12 10.23 -27.37
N PHE A 408 -24.02 8.90 -27.19
CA PHE A 408 -24.61 7.94 -28.13
C PHE A 408 -26.00 7.51 -27.69
N VAL A 409 -26.82 7.11 -28.65
CA VAL A 409 -28.20 6.65 -28.43
C VAL A 409 -28.38 5.21 -28.90
N ASP A 410 -29.45 4.56 -28.41
CA ASP A 410 -29.79 3.21 -28.85
C ASP A 410 -30.09 3.17 -30.34
N GLY A 411 -29.45 2.25 -31.03
CA GLY A 411 -29.63 2.01 -32.48
C GLY A 411 -29.38 0.55 -32.81
N ILE A 412 -29.73 0.16 -34.02
CA ILE A 412 -29.58 -1.21 -34.49
C ILE A 412 -28.11 -1.55 -34.67
N MET A 413 -27.65 -2.63 -34.04
CA MET A 413 -26.34 -3.24 -34.20
C MET A 413 -26.46 -4.75 -34.41
N ILE A 414 -25.38 -5.40 -34.80
CA ILE A 414 -25.31 -6.85 -34.97
C ILE A 414 -24.62 -7.44 -33.75
N ASN A 415 -25.25 -8.40 -33.10
CA ASN A 415 -24.70 -9.19 -32.03
C ASN A 415 -25.05 -10.68 -32.29
N ASP A 416 -24.05 -11.58 -32.25
CA ASP A 416 -24.21 -13.02 -32.50
C ASP A 416 -25.04 -13.36 -33.75
N GLY A 417 -24.81 -12.63 -34.85
CA GLY A 417 -25.52 -12.85 -36.10
C GLY A 417 -26.99 -12.36 -36.12
N GLN A 418 -27.39 -11.56 -35.14
CA GLN A 418 -28.74 -11.00 -35.03
C GLN A 418 -28.72 -9.47 -34.86
N PHE A 419 -29.76 -8.81 -35.37
CA PHE A 419 -29.98 -7.40 -35.07
C PHE A 419 -30.47 -7.22 -33.64
N THR A 420 -29.81 -6.31 -32.92
CA THR A 420 -30.17 -5.92 -31.55
C THR A 420 -30.16 -4.38 -31.41
N LYS A 421 -30.76 -3.86 -30.33
CA LYS A 421 -30.68 -2.42 -30.01
C LYS A 421 -29.65 -2.19 -28.91
N SER A 422 -28.70 -1.27 -29.15
CA SER A 422 -27.70 -0.88 -28.17
C SER A 422 -27.12 0.50 -28.51
N PRO A 423 -26.54 1.23 -27.53
CA PRO A 423 -25.89 2.50 -27.80
C PRO A 423 -24.78 2.38 -28.86
N GLY A 424 -24.72 3.36 -29.77
CA GLY A 424 -23.73 3.36 -30.85
C GLY A 424 -24.13 2.57 -32.11
N GLY A 425 -25.35 2.03 -32.19
CA GLY A 425 -25.86 1.41 -33.43
C GLY A 425 -25.69 2.32 -34.63
N GLY A 426 -25.19 1.75 -35.75
CA GLY A 426 -24.89 2.47 -36.99
C GLY A 426 -23.45 2.97 -37.12
N VAL A 427 -22.64 3.01 -36.07
CA VAL A 427 -21.22 3.45 -36.10
C VAL A 427 -20.34 2.62 -37.02
N SER A 428 -20.72 1.37 -37.33
CA SER A 428 -20.03 0.54 -38.32
C SER A 428 -19.96 1.20 -39.72
N ALA A 429 -20.90 2.11 -40.06
CA ALA A 429 -20.78 2.87 -41.30
C ALA A 429 -19.55 3.78 -41.28
N VAL A 430 -19.26 4.40 -40.13
CA VAL A 430 -18.05 5.22 -39.96
C VAL A 430 -16.78 4.36 -40.00
N ALA A 431 -16.78 3.19 -39.32
CA ALA A 431 -15.67 2.27 -39.35
C ALA A 431 -15.39 1.73 -40.78
N THR A 432 -16.44 1.35 -41.51
CA THR A 432 -16.33 0.91 -42.90
C THR A 432 -15.80 2.04 -43.82
N THR A 433 -16.28 3.27 -43.62
CA THR A 433 -15.80 4.43 -44.39
C THR A 433 -14.32 4.69 -44.10
N MET A 434 -13.91 4.62 -42.82
CA MET A 434 -12.52 4.76 -42.40
C MET A 434 -11.64 3.66 -43.00
N TYR A 435 -12.10 2.40 -42.98
CA TYR A 435 -11.37 1.28 -43.54
C TYR A 435 -11.13 1.45 -45.04
N ASN A 436 -12.13 1.92 -45.76
CA ASN A 436 -11.95 2.20 -47.19
C ASN A 436 -11.03 3.41 -47.43
N ALA A 437 -11.12 4.46 -46.65
CA ALA A 437 -10.21 5.59 -46.74
C ALA A 437 -8.75 5.16 -46.51
N LEU A 438 -8.45 4.34 -45.51
CA LEU A 438 -7.11 3.82 -45.26
C LEU A 438 -6.67 2.81 -46.33
N PHE A 439 -7.61 2.01 -46.86
CA PHE A 439 -7.34 1.07 -47.94
C PHE A 439 -6.83 1.80 -49.19
N PHE A 440 -7.57 2.83 -49.63
CA PHE A 440 -7.19 3.60 -50.83
C PHE A 440 -6.07 4.63 -50.55
N ALA A 441 -5.75 4.94 -49.31
CA ALA A 441 -4.54 5.67 -48.97
C ALA A 441 -3.28 4.80 -49.06
N GLY A 442 -3.41 3.49 -49.10
CA GLY A 442 -2.31 2.56 -49.17
C GLY A 442 -1.53 2.42 -47.88
N VAL A 443 -2.08 2.81 -46.75
CA VAL A 443 -1.46 2.69 -45.43
C VAL A 443 -1.69 1.32 -44.81
N LYS A 444 -0.90 0.95 -43.80
CA LYS A 444 -0.87 -0.42 -43.26
C LYS A 444 -2.00 -0.64 -42.24
N PRO A 445 -3.00 -1.49 -42.51
CA PRO A 445 -3.94 -1.94 -41.48
C PRO A 445 -3.22 -2.81 -40.45
N LEU A 446 -3.59 -2.65 -39.18
CA LEU A 446 -3.05 -3.43 -38.07
C LEU A 446 -4.10 -4.34 -37.43
N GLU A 447 -5.32 -3.83 -37.29
CA GLU A 447 -6.46 -4.55 -36.73
C GLU A 447 -7.73 -4.15 -37.49
N HIS A 448 -8.50 -5.15 -37.89
CA HIS A 448 -9.72 -4.98 -38.68
C HIS A 448 -10.59 -6.22 -38.52
N GLY A 449 -11.89 -6.03 -38.37
CA GLY A 449 -12.88 -7.10 -38.42
C GLY A 449 -14.05 -6.74 -39.31
N ALA A 450 -14.53 -7.68 -40.11
CA ALA A 450 -15.78 -7.58 -40.86
C ALA A 450 -16.96 -7.96 -39.95
N HIS A 451 -18.21 -7.64 -40.36
CA HIS A 451 -19.39 -8.20 -39.69
C HIS A 451 -19.46 -9.71 -39.95
N SER A 452 -20.17 -10.42 -39.06
CA SER A 452 -20.34 -11.87 -39.20
C SER A 452 -21.06 -12.25 -40.51
N PHE A 453 -22.09 -11.53 -40.90
CA PHE A 453 -22.78 -11.67 -42.16
C PHE A 453 -22.63 -10.42 -43.02
N TYR A 454 -22.76 -10.57 -44.34
CA TYR A 454 -22.61 -9.47 -45.29
C TYR A 454 -23.74 -8.43 -45.13
N ILE A 455 -23.38 -7.16 -45.16
CA ILE A 455 -24.29 -6.04 -45.16
C ILE A 455 -24.24 -5.37 -46.57
N GLU A 456 -25.29 -5.51 -47.33
CA GLU A 456 -25.35 -5.19 -48.76
C GLU A 456 -25.02 -3.73 -49.15
N ARG A 457 -25.12 -2.80 -48.17
CA ARG A 457 -24.72 -1.40 -48.40
C ARG A 457 -23.24 -1.14 -48.32
N TYR A 458 -22.46 -2.13 -47.89
CA TYR A 458 -20.99 -2.05 -47.80
C TYR A 458 -20.31 -2.79 -48.95
N PRO A 459 -19.11 -2.36 -49.35
CA PRO A 459 -18.36 -3.12 -50.34
C PRO A 459 -17.93 -4.48 -49.77
N GLU A 460 -18.20 -5.57 -50.53
CA GLU A 460 -17.81 -6.94 -50.14
C GLU A 460 -16.34 -7.03 -49.81
N GLY A 461 -15.99 -7.63 -48.67
CA GLY A 461 -14.64 -7.82 -48.17
C GLY A 461 -13.88 -6.52 -47.84
N ARG A 462 -14.56 -5.36 -47.90
CA ARG A 462 -14.00 -4.06 -47.50
C ARG A 462 -14.91 -3.29 -46.56
N GLU A 463 -15.57 -3.97 -45.68
CA GLU A 463 -16.30 -3.40 -44.56
C GLU A 463 -15.53 -3.50 -43.25
N ALA A 464 -15.91 -2.74 -42.24
CA ALA A 464 -15.35 -2.83 -40.92
C ALA A 464 -16.43 -2.63 -39.85
N THR A 465 -16.31 -3.36 -38.76
CA THR A 465 -17.05 -3.16 -37.52
C THR A 465 -16.09 -2.98 -36.35
N VAL A 466 -16.60 -2.41 -35.28
CA VAL A 466 -15.84 -2.15 -34.04
C VAL A 466 -16.68 -2.45 -32.81
N ALA A 467 -16.08 -3.00 -31.78
CA ALA A 467 -16.69 -3.25 -30.50
C ALA A 467 -15.74 -2.80 -29.37
N TRP A 468 -16.26 -2.06 -28.40
CA TRP A 468 -15.44 -1.55 -27.32
C TRP A 468 -14.83 -2.69 -26.49
N GLY A 469 -13.52 -2.62 -26.28
CA GLY A 469 -12.78 -3.61 -25.49
C GLY A 469 -12.46 -4.94 -26.19
N THR A 470 -13.08 -5.23 -27.36
CA THR A 470 -12.93 -6.55 -28.03
C THR A 470 -12.48 -6.49 -29.49
N LEU A 471 -12.88 -5.46 -30.22
CA LEU A 471 -12.51 -5.33 -31.65
C LEU A 471 -12.29 -3.85 -31.98
N ASP A 472 -11.13 -3.53 -32.53
CA ASP A 472 -10.77 -2.18 -32.95
C ASP A 472 -10.50 -2.11 -34.47
N LEU A 473 -10.59 -0.93 -35.04
CA LEU A 473 -10.01 -0.62 -36.33
C LEU A 473 -8.74 0.19 -36.10
N ARG A 474 -7.60 -0.42 -36.36
CA ARG A 474 -6.29 0.18 -36.16
C ARG A 474 -5.46 0.15 -37.42
N TRP A 475 -4.71 1.22 -37.65
CA TRP A 475 -3.79 1.28 -38.80
C TRP A 475 -2.57 2.14 -38.46
N LYS A 476 -1.47 1.84 -39.10
CA LYS A 476 -0.21 2.58 -39.00
C LYS A 476 -0.04 3.51 -40.17
N ASN A 477 0.31 4.76 -39.91
CA ASN A 477 0.73 5.67 -40.95
C ASN A 477 2.16 5.36 -41.39
N ASP A 478 2.31 4.54 -42.40
CA ASP A 478 3.59 4.16 -43.03
C ASP A 478 3.81 4.90 -44.37
N SER A 479 3.08 5.98 -44.62
CA SER A 479 3.20 6.79 -45.83
C SER A 479 4.51 7.57 -45.92
N GLY A 480 5.13 7.88 -44.78
CA GLY A 480 6.29 8.77 -44.70
C GLY A 480 5.92 10.25 -44.54
N HIS A 481 4.63 10.60 -44.59
CA HIS A 481 4.08 11.95 -44.49
C HIS A 481 2.97 12.00 -43.44
N ALA A 482 2.67 13.15 -42.92
CA ALA A 482 1.51 13.33 -42.02
C ALA A 482 0.20 13.14 -42.80
N ILE A 483 -0.80 12.57 -42.11
CA ILE A 483 -2.16 12.40 -42.63
C ILE A 483 -3.12 13.15 -41.69
N TYR A 484 -3.87 14.09 -42.25
CA TYR A 484 -5.00 14.77 -41.60
C TYR A 484 -6.29 14.12 -42.03
N ILE A 485 -7.11 13.68 -41.09
CA ILE A 485 -8.41 13.04 -41.33
C ILE A 485 -9.50 14.08 -41.32
N ARG A 486 -10.16 14.23 -42.45
CA ARG A 486 -11.38 15.02 -42.56
C ARG A 486 -12.58 14.09 -42.61
N ALA A 487 -13.47 14.19 -41.66
CA ALA A 487 -14.70 13.41 -41.59
C ALA A 487 -15.93 14.34 -41.64
N ARG A 488 -16.95 13.93 -42.37
CA ARG A 488 -18.22 14.64 -42.50
C ARG A 488 -19.38 13.66 -42.61
N SER A 489 -20.53 14.01 -42.09
CA SER A 489 -21.76 13.22 -42.24
C SER A 489 -22.94 14.10 -42.64
N THR A 490 -23.91 13.44 -43.23
CA THR A 490 -25.27 13.93 -43.45
C THR A 490 -26.23 12.93 -42.84
N ASP A 491 -27.52 13.14 -42.95
CA ASP A 491 -28.54 12.19 -42.48
C ASP A 491 -28.50 10.84 -43.23
N THR A 492 -27.87 10.79 -44.41
CA THR A 492 -27.86 9.62 -45.29
C THR A 492 -26.48 9.18 -45.76
N SER A 493 -25.40 9.85 -45.32
CA SER A 493 -24.04 9.50 -45.76
C SER A 493 -23.00 9.88 -44.73
N VAL A 494 -21.87 9.18 -44.79
CA VAL A 494 -20.64 9.56 -44.10
C VAL A 494 -19.48 9.51 -45.09
N THR A 495 -18.65 10.56 -45.08
CA THR A 495 -17.47 10.69 -45.93
C THR A 495 -16.22 10.89 -45.05
N ILE A 496 -15.19 10.08 -45.31
CA ILE A 496 -13.87 10.26 -44.67
C ILE A 496 -12.84 10.45 -45.78
N SER A 497 -12.08 11.55 -45.67
CA SER A 497 -10.98 11.86 -46.59
C SER A 497 -9.67 11.95 -45.82
N PHE A 498 -8.62 11.35 -46.34
CA PHE A 498 -7.24 11.50 -45.89
C PHE A 498 -6.56 12.58 -46.73
N LEU A 499 -6.10 13.63 -46.04
CA LEU A 499 -5.34 14.71 -46.65
C LEU A 499 -3.88 14.58 -46.23
N GLY A 500 -2.95 14.65 -47.17
CA GLY A 500 -1.53 14.39 -46.91
C GLY A 500 -0.71 14.57 -48.21
N THR A 501 0.28 13.71 -48.36
CA THR A 501 1.07 13.59 -49.62
C THR A 501 1.00 12.13 -50.10
N LYS A 502 0.62 11.92 -51.32
CA LYS A 502 0.52 10.58 -51.94
C LYS A 502 1.88 9.88 -51.96
N LYS A 503 1.89 8.63 -51.55
CA LYS A 503 3.02 7.72 -51.65
C LYS A 503 2.98 6.90 -52.95
N TYR A 504 1.77 6.63 -53.41
CA TYR A 504 1.46 5.89 -54.62
C TYR A 504 0.58 6.74 -55.54
N ASP A 505 0.71 6.54 -56.84
CA ASP A 505 -0.09 7.27 -57.84
C ASP A 505 -1.56 6.86 -57.76
N GLU A 506 -1.79 5.55 -57.58
CA GLU A 506 -3.12 4.96 -57.49
C GLU A 506 -3.10 3.72 -56.59
N ILE A 507 -4.19 3.49 -55.90
CA ILE A 507 -4.50 2.23 -55.21
C ILE A 507 -5.78 1.66 -55.85
N ARG A 508 -5.67 0.47 -56.44
CA ARG A 508 -6.81 -0.22 -57.06
C ARG A 508 -7.30 -1.38 -56.18
N ALA A 509 -8.62 -1.57 -56.15
CA ALA A 509 -9.23 -2.75 -55.57
C ALA A 509 -9.57 -3.76 -56.66
N THR A 510 -9.29 -5.04 -56.44
CA THR A 510 -9.76 -6.15 -57.28
C THR A 510 -10.61 -7.08 -56.45
N HIS A 511 -11.65 -7.66 -57.06
CA HIS A 511 -12.58 -8.57 -56.39
C HIS A 511 -12.45 -9.97 -56.98
N GLY A 512 -12.35 -10.98 -56.09
CA GLY A 512 -12.53 -12.37 -56.46
C GLY A 512 -14.02 -12.77 -56.49
N PRO A 513 -14.34 -13.92 -57.07
CA PRO A 513 -15.71 -14.44 -56.98
C PRO A 513 -16.08 -14.84 -55.56
N ARG A 514 -17.39 -14.88 -55.28
CA ARG A 514 -17.92 -15.53 -54.06
C ARG A 514 -17.66 -17.04 -54.17
N THR A 515 -17.22 -17.63 -53.08
CA THR A 515 -16.95 -19.07 -52.97
C THR A 515 -17.57 -19.61 -51.68
N ASN A 516 -17.71 -20.95 -51.59
CA ASN A 516 -18.22 -21.61 -50.39
C ASN A 516 -19.60 -21.09 -49.91
N PRO A 517 -20.64 -21.08 -50.76
CA PRO A 517 -21.94 -20.58 -50.36
C PRO A 517 -22.54 -21.46 -49.25
N VAL A 518 -23.12 -20.81 -48.23
CA VAL A 518 -23.82 -21.45 -47.10
C VAL A 518 -25.24 -20.91 -47.02
N PRO A 519 -26.26 -21.75 -47.17
CA PRO A 519 -27.65 -21.30 -47.15
C PRO A 519 -28.03 -20.78 -45.73
N PRO A 520 -28.94 -19.77 -45.64
CA PRO A 520 -29.44 -19.27 -44.37
C PRO A 520 -30.40 -20.24 -43.70
N GLY A 521 -30.37 -20.24 -42.40
CA GLY A 521 -31.34 -20.94 -41.56
C GLY A 521 -32.60 -20.10 -41.29
N LYS A 522 -33.53 -20.69 -40.51
CA LYS A 522 -34.72 -19.98 -40.02
C LYS A 522 -34.76 -20.01 -38.49
N ARG A 523 -35.10 -18.90 -37.90
CA ARG A 523 -35.23 -18.74 -36.43
C ARG A 523 -36.45 -17.95 -36.08
N THR A 524 -37.05 -18.24 -34.92
CA THR A 524 -38.09 -17.40 -34.34
C THR A 524 -37.49 -16.71 -33.12
N GLY A 525 -37.50 -15.37 -33.13
CA GLY A 525 -37.09 -14.55 -32.00
C GLY A 525 -38.28 -14.16 -31.14
N ALA A 526 -38.06 -13.88 -29.87
CA ALA A 526 -39.08 -13.50 -28.91
C ALA A 526 -38.65 -12.20 -28.16
N GLY A 527 -39.67 -11.47 -27.66
CA GLY A 527 -39.51 -10.32 -26.80
C GLY A 527 -39.33 -8.98 -27.52
N PRO A 528 -39.28 -7.85 -26.78
CA PRO A 528 -39.38 -6.49 -27.31
C PRO A 528 -38.12 -6.03 -28.08
N THR A 529 -37.04 -6.75 -27.99
CA THR A 529 -35.78 -6.46 -28.70
C THR A 529 -35.60 -7.28 -29.96
N CYS A 530 -36.54 -8.17 -30.32
CA CYS A 530 -36.52 -8.94 -31.55
C CYS A 530 -36.64 -8.02 -32.75
N GLU A 531 -35.76 -8.20 -33.73
CA GLU A 531 -35.79 -7.49 -35.02
C GLU A 531 -35.92 -8.51 -36.15
N VAL A 532 -36.85 -8.33 -37.06
CA VAL A 532 -37.06 -9.18 -38.22
C VAL A 532 -35.83 -9.10 -39.14
N GLN A 533 -35.34 -10.28 -39.61
CA GLN A 533 -34.22 -10.36 -40.55
C GLN A 533 -34.63 -11.05 -41.83
N THR A 534 -34.21 -10.49 -42.94
CA THR A 534 -34.32 -11.16 -44.26
C THR A 534 -33.14 -12.11 -44.43
N PRO A 535 -33.37 -13.29 -44.97
CA PRO A 535 -32.28 -14.28 -45.19
C PRO A 535 -31.30 -13.80 -46.22
N LEU A 536 -30.00 -14.14 -46.00
CA LEU A 536 -28.92 -13.93 -46.96
C LEU A 536 -27.92 -15.07 -46.86
N GLU A 537 -27.47 -15.58 -48.00
CA GLU A 537 -26.48 -16.63 -48.07
C GLU A 537 -25.12 -16.15 -47.52
N GLY A 538 -24.45 -17.01 -46.74
CA GLY A 538 -23.04 -16.85 -46.36
C GLY A 538 -22.12 -17.21 -47.50
N PHE A 539 -20.91 -16.63 -47.52
CA PHE A 539 -19.92 -16.90 -48.53
C PHE A 539 -18.52 -16.42 -48.15
N ASP A 540 -17.51 -16.90 -48.84
CA ASP A 540 -16.15 -16.38 -48.78
C ASP A 540 -15.89 -15.44 -49.94
N VAL A 541 -15.13 -14.38 -49.70
CA VAL A 541 -14.70 -13.44 -50.72
C VAL A 541 -13.25 -13.01 -50.51
N SER A 542 -12.52 -12.74 -51.58
CA SER A 542 -11.19 -12.16 -51.55
C SER A 542 -11.14 -10.83 -52.27
N VAL A 543 -10.45 -9.85 -51.64
CA VAL A 543 -10.24 -8.52 -52.21
C VAL A 543 -8.75 -8.26 -52.32
N GLY A 544 -8.30 -7.91 -53.50
CA GLY A 544 -6.92 -7.49 -53.75
C GLY A 544 -6.78 -5.97 -53.61
N ARG A 545 -5.67 -5.53 -53.07
CA ARG A 545 -5.23 -4.14 -53.05
C ARG A 545 -3.95 -4.02 -53.86
N VAL A 546 -4.01 -3.34 -54.99
CA VAL A 546 -2.91 -3.16 -55.94
C VAL A 546 -2.37 -1.75 -55.83
N PHE A 547 -1.08 -1.62 -55.63
CA PHE A 547 -0.38 -0.35 -55.46
C PHE A 547 0.35 -0.01 -56.77
N VAL A 548 0.06 1.15 -57.33
CA VAL A 548 0.63 1.64 -58.57
C VAL A 548 1.54 2.83 -58.33
N LYS A 549 2.74 2.80 -58.88
CA LYS A 549 3.71 3.91 -58.82
C LYS A 549 4.49 3.97 -60.14
N GLY A 550 4.63 5.17 -60.70
CA GLY A 550 5.23 5.34 -62.05
C GLY A 550 4.48 4.60 -63.15
N GLY A 551 3.16 4.43 -62.99
CA GLY A 551 2.32 3.68 -63.93
C GLY A 551 2.44 2.15 -63.82
N GLN A 552 3.27 1.62 -62.95
CA GLN A 552 3.49 0.18 -62.77
C GLN A 552 2.95 -0.33 -61.42
N GLU A 553 2.52 -1.58 -61.38
CA GLU A 553 2.18 -2.27 -60.13
C GLU A 553 3.45 -2.58 -59.34
N VAL A 554 3.58 -1.95 -58.18
CA VAL A 554 4.77 -2.13 -57.32
C VAL A 554 4.52 -3.06 -56.13
N LYS A 555 3.25 -3.32 -55.78
CA LYS A 555 2.87 -4.18 -54.65
C LYS A 555 1.43 -4.65 -54.82
N LYS A 556 1.13 -5.87 -54.35
CA LYS A 556 -0.21 -6.41 -54.25
C LYS A 556 -0.41 -7.04 -52.86
N GLU A 557 -1.58 -6.83 -52.26
CA GLU A 557 -2.02 -7.47 -51.04
C GLU A 557 -3.37 -8.12 -51.27
N THR A 558 -3.68 -9.20 -50.56
CA THR A 558 -4.97 -9.89 -50.66
C THR A 558 -5.57 -10.05 -49.29
N PHE A 559 -6.81 -9.62 -49.12
CA PHE A 559 -7.62 -9.76 -47.91
C PHE A 559 -8.70 -10.80 -48.19
N ARG A 560 -8.95 -11.68 -47.23
CA ARG A 560 -9.99 -12.71 -47.31
C ARG A 560 -11.01 -12.45 -46.22
N THR A 561 -12.29 -12.54 -46.53
CA THR A 561 -13.40 -12.33 -45.61
C THR A 561 -14.34 -13.52 -45.73
N HIS A 562 -14.72 -14.08 -44.59
CA HIS A 562 -15.72 -15.12 -44.47
C HIS A 562 -17.00 -14.46 -43.89
N TYR A 563 -18.12 -14.64 -44.58
CA TYR A 563 -19.44 -14.22 -44.11
C TYR A 563 -20.27 -15.46 -43.77
N THR A 564 -20.75 -15.51 -42.51
CA THR A 564 -21.77 -16.48 -42.12
C THR A 564 -23.11 -16.15 -42.77
N PRO A 565 -24.02 -17.11 -42.98
CA PRO A 565 -25.36 -16.80 -43.45
C PRO A 565 -26.10 -15.89 -42.45
N ARG A 566 -26.90 -14.98 -42.95
CA ARG A 566 -27.89 -14.23 -42.19
C ARG A 566 -29.20 -15.00 -42.20
N ASP A 567 -29.56 -15.61 -41.07
CA ASP A 567 -30.77 -16.40 -40.94
C ASP A 567 -32.01 -15.54 -41.12
N GLU A 568 -33.10 -16.12 -41.64
CA GLU A 568 -34.42 -15.53 -41.55
C GLU A 568 -34.88 -15.49 -40.08
N VAL A 569 -35.14 -14.32 -39.57
CA VAL A 569 -35.66 -14.16 -38.20
C VAL A 569 -37.08 -13.60 -38.29
N THR A 570 -38.06 -14.34 -37.77
CA THR A 570 -39.43 -13.88 -37.54
C THR A 570 -39.61 -13.62 -36.05
N CYS A 571 -40.31 -12.56 -35.67
CA CYS A 571 -40.60 -12.24 -34.28
C CYS A 571 -41.99 -12.68 -33.91
N ASP A 572 -42.19 -13.31 -32.74
CA ASP A 572 -43.51 -13.66 -32.22
C ASP A 572 -44.34 -12.39 -31.96
N ALA A 573 -45.65 -12.50 -32.12
CA ALA A 573 -46.60 -11.36 -32.20
C ALA A 573 -46.78 -10.53 -30.91
N GLU A 574 -46.06 -10.80 -29.83
CA GLU A 574 -46.09 -10.03 -28.58
C GLU A 574 -45.10 -8.87 -28.50
N GLY A 575 -44.42 -8.50 -29.60
CA GLY A 575 -43.51 -7.36 -29.68
C GLY A 575 -44.19 -6.13 -30.32
N PRO A 576 -43.68 -4.88 -30.08
CA PRO A 576 -44.22 -3.69 -30.74
C PRO A 576 -44.13 -3.81 -32.26
N ALA A 577 -45.18 -3.39 -32.96
CA ALA A 577 -45.33 -3.47 -34.41
C ALA A 577 -44.01 -3.06 -35.12
N ALA A 578 -43.46 -3.98 -35.90
CA ALA A 578 -42.26 -3.74 -36.69
C ALA A 578 -42.47 -2.53 -37.61
N SER A 579 -41.63 -1.51 -37.44
CA SER A 579 -41.47 -0.48 -38.47
C SER A 579 -41.00 -1.19 -39.72
N ALA A 580 -41.79 -1.21 -40.77
CA ALA A 580 -41.52 -1.89 -42.02
C ALA A 580 -40.08 -1.59 -42.47
N ALA A 581 -39.28 -2.61 -42.62
CA ALA A 581 -37.94 -2.48 -43.20
C ALA A 581 -38.05 -1.84 -44.58
N PRO A 582 -37.31 -0.80 -44.91
CA PRO A 582 -37.33 -0.23 -46.23
C PRO A 582 -36.94 -1.27 -47.25
N LYS A 583 -37.76 -1.41 -48.27
CA LYS A 583 -37.55 -2.32 -49.40
C LYS A 583 -36.11 -2.16 -49.91
N PRO A 584 -35.38 -3.21 -50.19
CA PRO A 584 -34.00 -3.12 -50.68
C PRO A 584 -33.94 -2.20 -51.92
N ALA A 585 -33.14 -1.15 -51.84
CA ALA A 585 -32.83 -0.37 -53.02
C ALA A 585 -32.07 -1.30 -54.02
N ALA A 586 -32.47 -1.24 -55.28
CA ALA A 586 -31.80 -2.00 -56.34
C ALA A 586 -30.29 -1.77 -56.28
N PRO A 587 -29.45 -2.79 -56.63
CA PRO A 587 -28.01 -2.66 -56.57
C PRO A 587 -27.55 -1.43 -57.34
N ALA A 588 -26.94 -0.49 -56.64
CA ALA A 588 -26.33 0.66 -57.29
C ALA A 588 -25.23 0.20 -58.21
N THR A 589 -25.37 0.42 -59.48
CA THR A 589 -24.34 0.27 -60.51
C THR A 589 -23.09 1.01 -59.99
N PRO A 590 -21.91 0.42 -60.00
CA PRO A 590 -20.69 1.07 -59.54
C PRO A 590 -20.49 2.35 -60.38
N ALA A 591 -20.56 3.50 -59.73
CA ALA A 591 -20.20 4.75 -60.36
C ALA A 591 -18.75 4.68 -60.88
N PRO A 592 -18.45 5.08 -62.09
CA PRO A 592 -17.12 5.09 -62.62
C PRO A 592 -16.24 5.97 -61.72
N SER A 593 -15.06 5.44 -61.39
CA SER A 593 -14.00 6.17 -60.69
C SER A 593 -13.80 7.50 -61.41
N GLN A 594 -14.17 8.62 -60.78
CA GLN A 594 -13.83 9.92 -61.31
C GLN A 594 -12.33 10.07 -61.34
N ALA A 595 -11.75 9.87 -62.50
CA ALA A 595 -10.42 10.36 -62.79
C ALA A 595 -10.41 11.88 -62.54
N SER A 596 -9.43 12.32 -61.79
CA SER A 596 -9.17 13.73 -61.51
C SER A 596 -9.24 14.54 -62.80
N ALA A 597 -10.29 15.37 -62.96
CA ALA A 597 -10.32 16.34 -64.04
C ALA A 597 -9.19 17.35 -63.79
N ALA A 598 -8.25 17.40 -64.72
CA ALA A 598 -7.24 18.44 -64.80
C ALA A 598 -7.95 19.77 -64.98
N LEU A 599 -7.67 20.76 -64.16
CA LEU A 599 -8.06 22.13 -64.36
C LEU A 599 -7.48 22.68 -65.65
N PRO A 600 -8.23 23.35 -66.54
CA PRO A 600 -7.67 23.97 -67.69
C PRO A 600 -6.78 25.16 -67.31
N ALA A 601 -5.61 25.23 -67.91
CA ALA A 601 -4.70 26.37 -67.84
C ALA A 601 -5.39 27.61 -68.39
N GLY A 602 -5.73 28.57 -67.48
CA GLY A 602 -6.24 29.89 -67.88
C GLY A 602 -5.13 30.72 -68.51
N HIS A 603 -5.33 31.13 -69.74
CA HIS A 603 -4.51 32.09 -70.45
C HIS A 603 -4.53 33.43 -69.73
N ALA A 604 -3.37 33.94 -69.37
CA ALA A 604 -3.16 35.33 -69.03
C ALA A 604 -3.30 36.20 -70.30
N ARG A 605 -4.10 37.20 -70.26
CA ARG A 605 -3.95 38.45 -71.08
C ARG A 605 -4.30 39.67 -70.26
N ALA A 606 -3.34 40.59 -70.27
CA ALA A 606 -3.30 42.01 -69.90
C ALA A 606 -3.34 42.33 -68.41
#